data_017e0b4740c8ca9fe3392bea95414a8f
#
_entry.id   017e0b4740c8ca9fe3392bea95414a8f
#
_cell.length_a   1.000
_cell.length_b   1.000
_cell.length_c   1.000
_cell.angle_alpha   90.00
_cell.angle_beta   90.00
_cell.angle_gamma   90.00
#
_symmetry.space_group_name_H-M   'P 1'
#
loop_
_entity.id
_entity.type
_entity.pdbx_description
1 polymer ?
#
loop_
_entity_poly.entity_id
_entity_poly.type
_entity_poly.pdbx_seq_one_letter_code
_entity_poly.pdbx_strand_id
1 'polypeptide(L)'
;MWLALLQGIRLAFWPLYAGWIALSLYLAVYLPIFISMARSLHRSWHVPLPMAAATAWVGCELIRAYFVTGFAACMLAHSQIPWPWMLPVASYFGSYGISFMVMFMGAVLCQWIRWGISKRSDKSNARSNKFIVANTLHTLFAVIAVCISIWSLHSNDSWLESQAPIKPLGTILLIQEDMPTQFDGSPEDMILGWQRYEQLTAFAADINASKQIDLVVWPESTFSAGVPWFDSENTPTPADLELMAVTESDMQMWLSQLEVKLNRIQSAFPNKATRYLLGTDTVKLRPGKVGKLNTALWFDPENRAMCGYYAKQHLVMFGEYIPLASSFPALLRLIGMGTMEAGEKPVAWQLASGATLSTSICFEDVLPHLIQSHVSKLTAMGKSPDMLVNITNDGWFRGSSILDHHLNNAILAAVENRRPMLVAANLGISAWIDGNGRVVRSLPRMQAGWILAEPIPDGRWGLWQSIGDWPARFLALFSCLPFVFALFRRFVVRA
;
A
#
# COMPACT_ATOMS: atom_id res chain seq x y z
N MET A 1 1.15 -21.49 7.29
CA MET A 1 1.72 -20.38 6.50
C MET A 1 1.12 -19.05 6.95
N TRP A 2 -0.17 -18.78 6.76
CA TRP A 2 -0.78 -17.48 7.06
C TRP A 2 -0.65 -17.05 8.52
N LEU A 3 -0.82 -17.96 9.49
CA LEU A 3 -0.59 -17.67 10.90
C LEU A 3 0.83 -17.15 11.19
N ALA A 4 1.84 -17.66 10.48
CA ALA A 4 3.21 -17.19 10.63
C ALA A 4 3.46 -15.84 9.95
N LEU A 5 2.94 -15.66 8.71
CA LEU A 5 3.14 -14.41 7.96
C LEU A 5 2.44 -13.21 8.62
N LEU A 6 1.28 -13.44 9.25
CA LEU A 6 0.44 -12.39 9.82
C LEU A 6 0.50 -12.30 11.35
N GLN A 7 1.50 -12.93 11.97
CA GLN A 7 1.60 -13.00 13.44
C GLN A 7 1.63 -11.61 14.12
N GLY A 8 2.08 -10.57 13.43
CA GLY A 8 2.14 -9.22 13.97
C GLY A 8 0.77 -8.59 14.25
N ILE A 9 -0.29 -9.02 13.55
CA ILE A 9 -1.64 -8.48 13.75
C ILE A 9 -2.12 -8.66 15.20
N ARG A 10 -1.82 -9.80 15.82
CA ARG A 10 -2.18 -10.10 17.21
C ARG A 10 -1.51 -9.19 18.24
N LEU A 11 -0.42 -8.49 17.86
CA LEU A 11 0.36 -7.67 18.77
C LEU A 11 -0.27 -6.30 19.04
N ALA A 12 -1.16 -5.84 18.16
CA ALA A 12 -1.80 -4.53 18.26
C ALA A 12 -2.74 -4.44 19.47
N PHE A 13 -3.60 -5.45 19.67
CA PHE A 13 -4.59 -5.46 20.74
C PHE A 13 -5.07 -6.89 20.99
N TRP A 14 -5.25 -7.30 22.28
CA TRP A 14 -5.55 -8.69 22.60
C TRP A 14 -6.77 -9.32 21.89
N PRO A 15 -7.89 -8.62 21.61
CA PRO A 15 -9.00 -9.20 20.84
C PRO A 15 -8.63 -9.54 19.40
N LEU A 16 -7.57 -8.93 18.84
CA LEU A 16 -7.10 -9.22 17.49
C LEU A 16 -6.45 -10.59 17.34
N TYR A 17 -6.25 -11.36 18.45
CA TYR A 17 -5.92 -12.79 18.34
C TYR A 17 -7.01 -13.55 17.57
N ALA A 18 -8.28 -13.28 17.86
CA ALA A 18 -9.40 -13.87 17.12
C ALA A 18 -9.42 -13.40 15.66
N GLY A 19 -9.20 -12.10 15.42
CA GLY A 19 -9.09 -11.54 14.07
C GLY A 19 -7.94 -12.12 13.26
N TRP A 20 -6.77 -12.31 13.86
CA TRP A 20 -5.61 -12.94 13.23
C TRP A 20 -5.89 -14.40 12.81
N ILE A 21 -6.57 -15.19 13.67
CA ILE A 21 -6.97 -16.56 13.34
C ILE A 21 -8.02 -16.54 12.22
N ALA A 22 -9.06 -15.70 12.33
CA ALA A 22 -10.12 -15.59 11.35
C ALA A 22 -9.59 -15.17 9.96
N LEU A 23 -8.72 -14.16 9.91
CA LEU A 23 -8.07 -13.74 8.67
C LEU A 23 -7.18 -14.85 8.09
N SER A 24 -6.43 -15.55 8.92
CA SER A 24 -5.59 -16.67 8.46
C SER A 24 -6.41 -17.81 7.88
N LEU A 25 -7.57 -18.15 8.49
CA LEU A 25 -8.51 -19.14 7.96
C LEU A 25 -9.16 -18.67 6.65
N TYR A 26 -9.61 -17.42 6.59
CA TYR A 26 -10.13 -16.81 5.36
C TYR A 26 -9.12 -16.93 4.21
N LEU A 27 -7.87 -16.55 4.44
CA LEU A 27 -6.83 -16.62 3.42
C LEU A 27 -6.46 -18.07 3.07
N ALA A 28 -6.58 -19.01 3.99
CA ALA A 28 -6.33 -20.43 3.73
C ALA A 28 -7.36 -21.06 2.76
N VAL A 29 -8.59 -20.50 2.69
CA VAL A 29 -9.63 -20.97 1.74
C VAL A 29 -9.22 -20.80 0.29
N TYR A 30 -8.36 -19.83 -0.02
CA TYR A 30 -7.90 -19.61 -1.40
C TYR A 30 -7.04 -20.76 -1.96
N LEU A 31 -6.38 -21.54 -1.12
CA LEU A 31 -5.57 -22.68 -1.58
C LEU A 31 -6.43 -23.81 -2.19
N PRO A 32 -7.48 -24.35 -1.54
CA PRO A 32 -8.37 -25.32 -2.17
C PRO A 32 -9.13 -24.75 -3.36
N ILE A 33 -9.49 -23.47 -3.37
CA ILE A 33 -10.08 -22.79 -4.53
C ILE A 33 -9.10 -22.82 -5.70
N PHE A 34 -7.88 -22.38 -5.50
CA PHE A 34 -6.80 -22.43 -6.51
C PHE A 34 -6.64 -23.82 -7.09
N ILE A 35 -6.49 -24.85 -6.24
CA ILE A 35 -6.33 -26.24 -6.68
C ILE A 35 -7.53 -26.68 -7.53
N SER A 36 -8.73 -26.35 -7.12
CA SER A 36 -9.96 -26.71 -7.85
C SER A 36 -10.03 -26.00 -9.20
N MET A 37 -9.72 -24.69 -9.26
CA MET A 37 -9.70 -23.91 -10.49
C MET A 37 -8.63 -24.45 -11.47
N ALA A 38 -7.39 -24.61 -11.00
CA ALA A 38 -6.29 -25.11 -11.82
C ALA A 38 -6.56 -26.52 -12.37
N ARG A 39 -7.13 -27.42 -11.54
CA ARG A 39 -7.53 -28.78 -11.99
C ARG A 39 -8.67 -28.73 -13.01
N SER A 40 -9.63 -27.87 -12.83
CA SER A 40 -10.77 -27.74 -13.76
C SER A 40 -10.29 -27.20 -15.12
N LEU A 41 -9.48 -26.14 -15.13
CA LEU A 41 -8.86 -25.63 -16.35
C LEU A 41 -8.04 -26.71 -17.06
N HIS A 42 -7.20 -27.43 -16.32
CA HIS A 42 -6.32 -28.43 -16.91
C HIS A 42 -7.07 -29.68 -17.42
N ARG A 43 -8.01 -30.23 -16.63
CA ARG A 43 -8.67 -31.52 -16.96
C ARG A 43 -9.90 -31.35 -17.85
N SER A 44 -10.69 -30.30 -17.63
CA SER A 44 -11.96 -30.14 -18.36
C SER A 44 -11.79 -29.29 -19.62
N TRP A 45 -10.88 -28.32 -19.59
CA TRP A 45 -10.66 -27.37 -20.67
C TRP A 45 -9.32 -27.59 -21.39
N HIS A 46 -8.55 -28.63 -21.00
CA HIS A 46 -7.27 -29.04 -21.60
C HIS A 46 -6.22 -27.91 -21.63
N VAL A 47 -6.33 -26.91 -20.77
CA VAL A 47 -5.30 -25.87 -20.64
C VAL A 47 -4.00 -26.51 -20.12
N PRO A 48 -2.83 -26.21 -20.69
CA PRO A 48 -1.56 -26.71 -20.19
C PRO A 48 -1.38 -26.39 -18.70
N LEU A 49 -0.87 -27.36 -17.94
CA LEU A 49 -0.79 -27.22 -16.47
C LEU A 49 -0.08 -25.94 -16.00
N PRO A 50 1.06 -25.49 -16.60
CA PRO A 50 1.69 -24.24 -16.19
C PRO A 50 0.79 -23.02 -16.36
N MET A 51 0.07 -22.94 -17.49
CA MET A 51 -0.90 -21.88 -17.76
C MET A 51 -2.09 -21.95 -16.81
N ALA A 52 -2.65 -23.15 -16.61
CA ALA A 52 -3.80 -23.35 -15.71
C ALA A 52 -3.47 -22.97 -14.27
N ALA A 53 -2.28 -23.32 -13.78
CA ALA A 53 -1.83 -22.97 -12.45
C ALA A 53 -1.59 -21.46 -12.30
N ALA A 54 -0.86 -20.84 -13.24
CA ALA A 54 -0.58 -19.41 -13.17
C ALA A 54 -1.86 -18.57 -13.26
N THR A 55 -2.76 -18.92 -14.19
CA THR A 55 -4.06 -18.24 -14.36
C THR A 55 -4.94 -18.36 -13.11
N ALA A 56 -5.07 -19.56 -12.56
CA ALA A 56 -5.88 -19.78 -11.35
C ALA A 56 -5.30 -19.07 -10.13
N TRP A 57 -3.97 -19.03 -10.01
CA TRP A 57 -3.32 -18.33 -8.88
C TRP A 57 -3.56 -16.83 -8.93
N VAL A 58 -3.29 -16.19 -10.08
CA VAL A 58 -3.55 -14.75 -10.28
C VAL A 58 -5.02 -14.43 -10.08
N GLY A 59 -5.93 -15.30 -10.55
CA GLY A 59 -7.36 -15.16 -10.29
C GLY A 59 -7.68 -15.14 -8.78
N CYS A 60 -7.08 -16.03 -8.00
CA CYS A 60 -7.24 -16.03 -6.54
C CYS A 60 -6.65 -14.79 -5.88
N GLU A 61 -5.46 -14.34 -6.30
CA GLU A 61 -4.85 -13.11 -5.77
C GLU A 61 -5.69 -11.88 -6.08
N LEU A 62 -6.24 -11.77 -7.29
CA LEU A 62 -7.14 -10.67 -7.64
C LEU A 62 -8.43 -10.70 -6.82
N ILE A 63 -9.10 -11.87 -6.73
CA ILE A 63 -10.33 -11.99 -5.92
C ILE A 63 -10.05 -11.56 -4.48
N ARG A 64 -8.94 -12.00 -3.90
CA ARG A 64 -8.48 -11.63 -2.56
C ARG A 64 -8.22 -10.14 -2.40
N ALA A 65 -7.73 -9.47 -3.46
CA ALA A 65 -7.44 -8.04 -3.44
C ALA A 65 -8.70 -7.15 -3.43
N TYR A 66 -9.87 -7.72 -3.75
CA TYR A 66 -11.14 -6.98 -3.78
C TYR A 66 -12.18 -7.51 -2.79
N PHE A 67 -12.18 -8.83 -2.52
CA PHE A 67 -13.21 -9.46 -1.71
C PHE A 67 -12.95 -9.21 -0.22
N VAL A 68 -14.02 -8.99 0.56
CA VAL A 68 -13.97 -8.69 2.01
C VAL A 68 -12.98 -7.56 2.30
N THR A 69 -13.23 -6.38 1.70
CA THR A 69 -12.42 -5.15 1.78
C THR A 69 -11.07 -5.17 1.06
N GLY A 70 -10.61 -6.32 0.60
CA GLY A 70 -9.35 -6.45 -0.12
C GLY A 70 -8.15 -6.69 0.79
N PHE A 71 -7.39 -7.74 0.47
CA PHE A 71 -6.12 -8.05 1.12
C PHE A 71 -5.12 -8.54 0.09
N ALA A 72 -4.32 -7.62 -0.47
CA ALA A 72 -3.31 -7.94 -1.48
C ALA A 72 -1.89 -8.14 -0.89
N ALA A 73 -1.72 -8.02 0.42
CA ALA A 73 -0.44 -8.33 1.05
C ALA A 73 -0.01 -9.79 0.84
N CYS A 74 1.29 -10.03 0.86
CA CYS A 74 1.87 -11.37 0.73
C CYS A 74 1.45 -12.11 -0.56
N MET A 75 1.40 -11.40 -1.69
CA MET A 75 1.33 -12.03 -3.01
C MET A 75 2.64 -12.76 -3.32
N LEU A 76 2.62 -13.70 -4.27
CA LEU A 76 3.88 -14.35 -4.71
C LEU A 76 4.90 -13.33 -5.22
N ALA A 77 4.46 -12.25 -5.80
CA ALA A 77 5.31 -11.15 -6.25
C ALA A 77 6.23 -10.62 -5.15
N HIS A 78 5.73 -10.48 -3.91
CA HIS A 78 6.52 -9.95 -2.79
C HIS A 78 7.71 -10.83 -2.44
N SER A 79 7.63 -12.14 -2.69
CA SER A 79 8.74 -13.08 -2.48
C SER A 79 9.90 -12.86 -3.47
N GLN A 80 9.66 -12.08 -4.54
CA GLN A 80 10.63 -11.83 -5.60
C GLN A 80 11.39 -10.50 -5.44
N ILE A 81 11.08 -9.70 -4.45
CA ILE A 81 11.76 -8.43 -4.19
C ILE A 81 13.28 -8.57 -4.03
N PRO A 82 13.82 -9.62 -3.37
CA PRO A 82 15.26 -9.85 -3.32
C PRO A 82 15.90 -10.14 -4.69
N TRP A 83 15.08 -10.33 -5.74
CA TRP A 83 15.51 -10.65 -7.10
C TRP A 83 15.16 -9.52 -8.06
N PRO A 84 15.97 -8.43 -8.14
CA PRO A 84 15.61 -7.20 -8.86
C PRO A 84 15.22 -7.42 -10.33
N TRP A 85 15.75 -8.46 -10.97
CA TRP A 85 15.44 -8.80 -12.36
C TRP A 85 13.97 -9.19 -12.61
N MET A 86 13.19 -9.53 -11.56
CA MET A 86 11.75 -9.78 -11.69
C MET A 86 10.90 -8.51 -11.63
N LEU A 87 11.40 -7.47 -10.99
CA LEU A 87 10.63 -6.25 -10.71
C LEU A 87 10.12 -5.53 -11.96
N PRO A 88 10.87 -5.43 -13.09
CA PRO A 88 10.39 -4.74 -14.29
C PRO A 88 9.04 -5.24 -14.81
N VAL A 89 8.71 -6.52 -14.57
CA VAL A 89 7.41 -7.11 -14.96
C VAL A 89 6.24 -6.36 -14.34
N ALA A 90 6.41 -5.82 -13.12
CA ALA A 90 5.36 -5.09 -12.44
C ALA A 90 4.97 -3.80 -13.15
N SER A 91 5.87 -3.14 -13.88
CA SER A 91 5.53 -1.93 -14.65
C SER A 91 4.65 -2.22 -15.86
N TYR A 92 4.55 -3.48 -16.29
CA TYR A 92 3.71 -3.91 -17.40
C TYR A 92 2.39 -4.53 -16.92
N PHE A 93 2.44 -5.42 -15.93
CA PHE A 93 1.30 -6.25 -15.52
C PHE A 93 1.03 -6.21 -14.01
N GLY A 94 1.62 -5.26 -13.31
CA GLY A 94 1.54 -5.15 -11.85
C GLY A 94 2.19 -6.34 -11.15
N SER A 95 2.02 -6.41 -9.86
CA SER A 95 2.44 -7.54 -9.02
C SER A 95 1.85 -8.87 -9.50
N TYR A 96 0.68 -8.83 -10.15
CA TYR A 96 0.03 -10.01 -10.73
C TYR A 96 0.89 -10.67 -11.83
N GLY A 97 1.61 -9.87 -12.64
CA GLY A 97 2.51 -10.39 -13.67
C GLY A 97 3.67 -11.17 -13.07
N ILE A 98 4.27 -10.67 -11.99
CA ILE A 98 5.34 -11.39 -11.27
C ILE A 98 4.79 -12.69 -10.67
N SER A 99 3.62 -12.63 -10.00
CA SER A 99 2.96 -13.81 -9.44
C SER A 99 2.65 -14.86 -10.49
N PHE A 100 2.21 -14.43 -11.68
CA PHE A 100 1.99 -15.31 -12.83
C PHE A 100 3.29 -16.04 -13.24
N MET A 101 4.39 -15.29 -13.41
CA MET A 101 5.67 -15.87 -13.79
C MET A 101 6.19 -16.88 -12.76
N VAL A 102 6.13 -16.55 -11.47
CA VAL A 102 6.57 -17.44 -10.39
C VAL A 102 5.78 -18.74 -10.40
N MET A 103 4.45 -18.66 -10.48
CA MET A 103 3.59 -19.84 -10.50
C MET A 103 3.79 -20.66 -11.79
N PHE A 104 3.94 -20.01 -12.94
CA PHE A 104 4.19 -20.66 -14.22
C PHE A 104 5.51 -21.45 -14.20
N MET A 105 6.60 -20.82 -13.78
CA MET A 105 7.91 -21.47 -13.66
C MET A 105 7.89 -22.64 -12.67
N GLY A 106 7.25 -22.44 -11.51
CA GLY A 106 7.08 -23.50 -10.51
C GLY A 106 6.31 -24.71 -11.07
N ALA A 107 5.27 -24.49 -11.87
CA ALA A 107 4.51 -25.55 -12.49
C ALA A 107 5.29 -26.27 -13.60
N VAL A 108 6.08 -25.54 -14.39
CA VAL A 108 7.02 -26.14 -15.38
C VAL A 108 8.04 -27.04 -14.69
N LEU A 109 8.66 -26.55 -13.61
CA LEU A 109 9.60 -27.33 -12.82
C LEU A 109 8.96 -28.59 -12.24
N CYS A 110 7.75 -28.47 -11.69
CA CYS A 110 6.99 -29.60 -11.19
C CYS A 110 6.73 -30.67 -12.28
N GLN A 111 6.42 -30.25 -13.50
CA GLN A 111 6.23 -31.16 -14.62
C GLN A 111 7.53 -31.91 -14.97
N TRP A 112 8.67 -31.22 -15.00
CA TRP A 112 9.97 -31.85 -15.26
C TRP A 112 10.35 -32.85 -14.16
N ILE A 113 10.15 -32.51 -12.89
CA ILE A 113 10.41 -33.43 -11.78
C ILE A 113 9.52 -34.68 -11.89
N ARG A 114 8.23 -34.51 -12.13
CA ARG A 114 7.31 -35.65 -12.31
C ARG A 114 7.69 -36.54 -13.47
N TRP A 115 8.09 -35.96 -14.60
CA TRP A 115 8.56 -36.73 -15.75
C TRP A 115 9.83 -37.51 -15.42
N GLY A 116 10.81 -36.90 -14.74
CA GLY A 116 12.04 -37.59 -14.33
C GLY A 116 11.80 -38.77 -13.41
N ILE A 117 10.81 -38.65 -12.48
CA ILE A 117 10.41 -39.73 -11.59
C ILE A 117 9.70 -40.85 -12.39
N SER A 118 8.76 -40.49 -13.29
CA SER A 118 7.99 -41.46 -14.05
C SER A 118 8.84 -42.24 -15.09
N LYS A 119 9.86 -41.60 -15.69
CA LYS A 119 10.78 -42.25 -16.61
C LYS A 119 11.57 -43.41 -16.00
N ARG A 120 11.76 -43.38 -14.67
CA ARG A 120 12.37 -44.49 -13.94
C ARG A 120 11.45 -45.71 -13.81
N SER A 121 10.13 -45.52 -14.03
CA SER A 121 9.09 -46.55 -13.82
C SER A 121 8.50 -47.13 -15.13
N ASP A 122 8.54 -46.40 -16.24
CA ASP A 122 7.81 -46.83 -17.46
C ASP A 122 8.58 -46.52 -18.76
N LYS A 123 8.67 -47.50 -19.68
CA LYS A 123 9.47 -47.47 -20.92
C LYS A 123 8.65 -47.10 -22.19
N SER A 124 7.47 -46.51 -22.09
CA SER A 124 6.65 -46.19 -23.27
C SER A 124 7.09 -44.90 -23.97
N ASN A 125 7.68 -45.01 -25.17
CA ASN A 125 8.35 -43.90 -25.87
C ASN A 125 7.45 -42.84 -26.51
N ALA A 126 6.23 -43.16 -26.97
CA ALA A 126 5.42 -42.23 -27.76
C ALA A 126 4.75 -41.11 -26.96
N ARG A 127 4.30 -41.36 -25.73
CA ARG A 127 3.77 -40.31 -24.81
C ARG A 127 4.89 -39.41 -24.29
N SER A 128 6.12 -39.93 -24.22
CA SER A 128 7.30 -39.22 -23.77
C SER A 128 7.65 -38.03 -24.69
N ASN A 129 7.59 -38.21 -26.01
CA ASN A 129 8.04 -37.19 -26.98
C ASN A 129 7.09 -35.95 -26.99
N LYS A 130 5.77 -36.17 -27.04
CA LYS A 130 4.82 -35.05 -26.98
C LYS A 130 4.94 -34.23 -25.69
N PHE A 131 5.12 -34.91 -24.57
CA PHE A 131 5.32 -34.26 -23.27
C PHE A 131 6.63 -33.45 -23.23
N ILE A 132 7.74 -34.02 -23.74
CA ILE A 132 9.03 -33.35 -23.82
C ILE A 132 8.91 -32.08 -24.67
N VAL A 133 8.34 -32.17 -25.87
CA VAL A 133 8.19 -31.02 -26.77
C VAL A 133 7.36 -29.91 -26.10
N ALA A 134 6.20 -30.24 -25.53
CA ALA A 134 5.36 -29.25 -24.87
C ALA A 134 6.07 -28.58 -23.66
N ASN A 135 6.74 -29.39 -22.85
CA ASN A 135 7.43 -28.88 -21.66
C ASN A 135 8.67 -28.05 -22.02
N THR A 136 9.38 -28.43 -23.11
CA THR A 136 10.50 -27.63 -23.65
C THR A 136 9.99 -26.25 -24.12
N LEU A 137 8.85 -26.20 -24.82
CA LEU A 137 8.25 -24.92 -25.23
C LEU A 137 7.87 -24.05 -24.04
N HIS A 138 7.29 -24.62 -22.99
CA HIS A 138 6.99 -23.87 -21.76
C HIS A 138 8.27 -23.36 -21.06
N THR A 139 9.32 -24.22 -21.04
CA THR A 139 10.63 -23.80 -20.48
C THR A 139 11.25 -22.69 -21.31
N LEU A 140 11.20 -22.77 -22.63
CA LEU A 140 11.70 -21.74 -23.54
C LEU A 140 10.94 -20.42 -23.31
N PHE A 141 9.62 -20.48 -23.20
CA PHE A 141 8.81 -19.29 -22.88
C PHE A 141 9.22 -18.66 -21.54
N ALA A 142 9.40 -19.48 -20.48
CA ALA A 142 9.86 -18.99 -19.19
C ALA A 142 11.24 -18.33 -19.28
N VAL A 143 12.19 -18.96 -19.98
CA VAL A 143 13.54 -18.42 -20.17
C VAL A 143 13.50 -17.09 -20.95
N ILE A 144 12.74 -17.02 -22.03
CA ILE A 144 12.58 -15.77 -22.81
C ILE A 144 11.99 -14.66 -21.92
N ALA A 145 10.96 -14.95 -21.14
CA ALA A 145 10.36 -13.97 -20.24
C ALA A 145 11.36 -13.46 -19.19
N VAL A 146 12.19 -14.35 -18.64
CA VAL A 146 13.29 -13.99 -17.73
C VAL A 146 14.33 -13.12 -18.43
N CYS A 147 14.75 -13.50 -19.64
CA CYS A 147 15.73 -12.72 -20.43
C CYS A 147 15.20 -11.31 -20.74
N ILE A 148 13.92 -11.20 -21.13
CA ILE A 148 13.27 -9.90 -21.37
C ILE A 148 13.26 -9.07 -20.08
N SER A 149 12.96 -9.67 -18.94
CA SER A 149 12.94 -8.97 -17.66
C SER A 149 14.32 -8.47 -17.24
N ILE A 150 15.36 -9.30 -17.39
CA ILE A 150 16.76 -8.91 -17.15
C ILE A 150 17.19 -7.77 -18.10
N TRP A 151 16.88 -7.92 -19.38
CA TRP A 151 17.16 -6.87 -20.36
C TRP A 151 16.44 -5.56 -20.00
N SER A 152 15.18 -5.64 -19.61
CA SER A 152 14.39 -4.47 -19.16
C SER A 152 15.01 -3.82 -17.93
N LEU A 153 15.54 -4.58 -16.96
CA LEU A 153 16.25 -4.04 -15.80
C LEU A 153 17.47 -3.23 -16.25
N HIS A 154 18.36 -3.80 -17.06
CA HIS A 154 19.54 -3.11 -17.55
C HIS A 154 19.21 -1.87 -18.38
N SER A 155 18.20 -1.96 -19.26
CA SER A 155 17.76 -0.82 -20.05
C SER A 155 17.20 0.30 -19.16
N ASN A 156 16.51 -0.04 -18.08
CA ASN A 156 15.98 0.91 -17.12
C ASN A 156 17.08 1.60 -16.32
N ASP A 157 18.08 0.86 -15.88
CA ASP A 157 19.23 1.41 -15.15
C ASP A 157 20.07 2.33 -16.07
N SER A 158 20.39 1.88 -17.28
CA SER A 158 21.11 2.67 -18.28
C SER A 158 20.36 3.96 -18.66
N TRP A 159 19.02 3.91 -18.72
CA TRP A 159 18.22 5.09 -19.00
C TRP A 159 18.32 6.10 -17.86
N LEU A 160 18.20 5.68 -16.61
CA LEU A 160 18.35 6.57 -15.44
C LEU A 160 19.74 7.20 -15.40
N GLU A 161 20.79 6.41 -15.66
CA GLU A 161 22.17 6.92 -15.69
C GLU A 161 22.39 7.93 -16.84
N SER A 162 21.78 7.71 -18.01
CA SER A 162 21.90 8.61 -19.16
C SER A 162 21.24 9.98 -18.96
N GLN A 163 20.32 10.07 -18.03
CA GLN A 163 19.59 11.32 -17.71
C GLN A 163 20.36 12.22 -16.74
N ALA A 164 21.54 11.83 -16.25
CA ALA A 164 22.33 12.66 -15.34
C ALA A 164 22.96 13.90 -16.06
N PRO A 165 22.96 15.10 -15.44
CA PRO A 165 22.45 15.41 -14.11
C PRO A 165 20.97 15.84 -14.13
N ILE A 166 20.07 15.00 -13.64
CA ILE A 166 18.68 15.41 -13.45
C ILE A 166 18.57 16.21 -12.15
N LYS A 167 17.81 17.30 -12.22
CA LYS A 167 17.45 18.07 -11.02
C LYS A 167 16.48 17.24 -10.16
N PRO A 168 16.75 17.06 -8.86
CA PRO A 168 15.80 16.43 -7.95
C PRO A 168 14.44 17.14 -7.96
N LEU A 169 13.39 16.41 -7.69
CA LEU A 169 12.03 16.92 -7.55
C LEU A 169 11.89 17.92 -6.39
N GLY A 170 12.70 17.74 -5.38
CA GLY A 170 12.83 18.58 -4.20
C GLY A 170 13.65 17.89 -3.13
N THR A 171 13.95 18.60 -2.05
CA THR A 171 14.61 18.06 -0.86
C THR A 171 13.54 17.79 0.20
N ILE A 172 13.34 16.51 0.54
CA ILE A 172 12.25 16.05 1.37
C ILE A 172 12.80 15.41 2.64
N LEU A 173 12.32 15.85 3.78
CA LEU A 173 12.69 15.34 5.10
C LEU A 173 11.60 14.42 5.63
N LEU A 174 11.89 13.11 5.69
CA LEU A 174 11.01 12.10 6.28
C LEU A 174 11.41 11.90 7.73
N ILE A 175 10.48 12.05 8.66
CA ILE A 175 10.72 11.89 10.10
C ILE A 175 10.18 10.52 10.55
N GLN A 176 10.96 9.79 11.33
CA GLN A 176 10.58 8.52 11.96
C GLN A 176 10.86 8.57 13.46
N GLU A 177 9.88 8.22 14.26
CA GLU A 177 10.04 7.96 15.69
C GLU A 177 9.79 6.49 16.01
N ASP A 178 10.20 6.07 17.21
CA ASP A 178 10.00 4.72 17.73
C ASP A 178 8.86 4.62 18.76
N MET A 179 7.79 5.40 18.52
CA MET A 179 6.68 5.52 19.47
C MET A 179 5.75 4.31 19.37
N PRO A 180 5.62 3.50 20.44
CA PRO A 180 4.61 2.46 20.50
C PRO A 180 3.19 3.05 20.36
N THR A 181 2.37 2.45 19.54
CA THR A 181 0.96 2.84 19.39
C THR A 181 0.09 1.92 20.23
N GLN A 182 -0.82 2.50 21.03
CA GLN A 182 -1.72 1.78 21.92
C GLN A 182 -3.15 2.30 21.74
N PHE A 183 -4.15 1.44 21.92
CA PHE A 183 -5.57 1.85 21.82
C PHE A 183 -6.02 2.69 23.01
N ASP A 184 -5.39 2.49 24.17
CA ASP A 184 -5.68 3.10 25.45
C ASP A 184 -4.56 4.06 25.91
N GLY A 185 -3.80 4.61 24.95
CA GLY A 185 -2.74 5.57 25.24
C GLY A 185 -3.27 6.80 25.98
N SER A 186 -2.53 7.22 27.01
CA SER A 186 -2.91 8.39 27.79
C SER A 186 -2.74 9.68 26.97
N PRO A 187 -3.46 10.76 27.30
CA PRO A 187 -3.21 12.10 26.72
C PRO A 187 -1.75 12.54 26.88
N GLU A 188 -1.10 12.18 27.98
CA GLU A 188 0.29 12.47 28.26
C GLU A 188 1.22 11.76 27.26
N ASP A 189 0.96 10.48 26.94
CA ASP A 189 1.74 9.73 25.94
C ASP A 189 1.62 10.34 24.54
N MET A 190 0.42 10.81 24.17
CA MET A 190 0.20 11.49 22.90
C MET A 190 0.95 12.82 22.82
N ILE A 191 0.94 13.62 23.90
CA ILE A 191 1.69 14.88 23.97
C ILE A 191 3.19 14.62 23.91
N LEU A 192 3.69 13.64 24.66
CA LEU A 192 5.09 13.24 24.63
C LEU A 192 5.52 12.79 23.24
N GLY A 193 4.70 11.99 22.57
CA GLY A 193 4.94 11.56 21.21
C GLY A 193 5.09 12.73 20.26
N TRP A 194 4.16 13.70 20.31
CA TRP A 194 4.24 14.91 19.51
C TRP A 194 5.52 15.72 19.80
N GLN A 195 5.91 15.88 21.07
CA GLN A 195 7.12 16.60 21.46
C GLN A 195 8.38 15.91 20.91
N ARG A 196 8.45 14.59 20.90
CA ARG A 196 9.57 13.85 20.33
C ARG A 196 9.67 14.08 18.82
N TYR A 197 8.54 14.04 18.09
CA TYR A 197 8.51 14.36 16.66
C TYR A 197 8.97 15.80 16.39
N GLU A 198 8.53 16.77 17.19
CA GLU A 198 8.95 18.16 17.11
C GLU A 198 10.46 18.32 17.32
N GLN A 199 10.99 17.75 18.43
CA GLN A 199 12.41 17.83 18.77
C GLN A 199 13.29 17.17 17.69
N LEU A 200 12.89 15.99 17.20
CA LEU A 200 13.61 15.30 16.14
C LEU A 200 13.57 16.11 14.83
N THR A 201 12.46 16.74 14.52
CA THR A 201 12.33 17.61 13.34
C THR A 201 13.24 18.83 13.44
N ALA A 202 13.27 19.49 14.61
CA ALA A 202 14.16 20.63 14.85
C ALA A 202 15.65 20.23 14.78
N PHE A 203 16.01 19.10 15.35
CA PHE A 203 17.36 18.57 15.27
C PHE A 203 17.77 18.21 13.84
N ALA A 204 16.87 17.57 13.08
CA ALA A 204 17.12 17.26 11.67
C ALA A 204 17.24 18.54 10.81
N ALA A 205 16.47 19.59 11.11
CA ALA A 205 16.57 20.87 10.44
C ALA A 205 17.93 21.53 10.70
N ASP A 206 18.41 21.51 11.94
CA ASP A 206 19.71 22.08 12.32
C ASP A 206 20.87 21.37 11.61
N ILE A 207 20.90 20.05 11.65
CA ILE A 207 21.92 19.24 10.95
C ILE A 207 21.93 19.51 9.45
N ASN A 208 20.79 19.81 8.84
CA ASN A 208 20.66 20.06 7.41
C ASN A 208 20.48 21.55 7.07
N ALA A 209 20.88 22.46 7.95
CA ALA A 209 20.68 23.92 7.81
C ALA A 209 21.29 24.50 6.51
N SER A 210 22.29 23.83 5.93
CA SER A 210 22.90 24.25 4.64
C SER A 210 22.03 23.91 3.42
N LYS A 211 20.98 23.09 3.58
CA LYS A 211 20.06 22.67 2.51
C LYS A 211 18.71 23.37 2.66
N GLN A 212 18.14 23.73 1.53
CA GLN A 212 16.73 24.15 1.51
C GLN A 212 15.87 22.89 1.57
N ILE A 213 15.06 22.77 2.62
CA ILE A 213 14.06 21.70 2.76
C ILE A 213 12.76 22.17 2.10
N ASP A 214 12.26 21.43 1.10
CA ASP A 214 11.05 21.77 0.38
C ASP A 214 9.80 21.16 1.04
N LEU A 215 9.95 19.98 1.68
CA LEU A 215 8.85 19.28 2.34
C LEU A 215 9.34 18.54 3.58
N VAL A 216 8.58 18.64 4.66
CA VAL A 216 8.69 17.79 5.86
C VAL A 216 7.50 16.85 5.91
N VAL A 217 7.74 15.55 6.12
CA VAL A 217 6.71 14.52 6.17
C VAL A 217 6.72 13.83 7.53
N TRP A 218 5.58 13.87 8.23
CA TRP A 218 5.34 13.13 9.45
C TRP A 218 4.41 11.93 9.19
N PRO A 219 4.62 10.82 9.90
CA PRO A 219 3.79 9.61 9.78
C PRO A 219 2.31 9.82 10.13
N GLU A 220 1.52 8.80 9.83
CA GLU A 220 0.07 8.72 10.10
C GLU A 220 -0.23 8.96 11.59
N SER A 221 -1.24 9.80 11.86
CA SER A 221 -1.80 10.09 13.20
C SER A 221 -0.80 10.62 14.25
N THR A 222 0.33 11.20 13.84
CA THR A 222 1.36 11.67 14.78
C THR A 222 1.24 13.15 15.13
N PHE A 223 0.58 13.94 14.28
CA PHE A 223 0.44 15.37 14.50
C PHE A 223 -0.71 15.74 15.44
N SER A 224 -1.83 15.00 15.42
CA SER A 224 -3.02 15.34 16.21
C SER A 224 -2.74 15.41 17.71
N ALA A 225 -2.05 14.44 18.28
CA ALA A 225 -1.79 14.35 19.72
C ALA A 225 -3.04 14.66 20.57
N GLY A 226 -4.16 14.02 20.22
CA GLY A 226 -5.44 14.19 20.90
C GLY A 226 -6.26 15.41 20.46
N VAL A 227 -5.70 16.32 19.65
CA VAL A 227 -6.41 17.49 19.12
C VAL A 227 -6.64 17.28 17.62
N PRO A 228 -7.88 16.97 17.20
CA PRO A 228 -8.18 16.71 15.80
C PRO A 228 -8.12 18.01 14.99
N TRP A 229 -7.84 17.87 13.71
CA TRP A 229 -8.07 18.94 12.74
C TRP A 229 -9.57 19.07 12.45
N PHE A 230 -10.04 20.29 12.19
CA PHE A 230 -11.43 20.54 11.85
C PHE A 230 -11.55 20.95 10.38
N ASP A 231 -12.31 20.15 9.61
CA ASP A 231 -12.79 20.55 8.29
C ASP A 231 -14.13 21.26 8.47
N SER A 232 -14.05 22.57 8.56
CA SER A 232 -15.22 23.43 8.67
C SER A 232 -15.29 24.35 7.46
N GLU A 233 -16.08 23.98 6.46
CA GLU A 233 -16.52 24.94 5.44
C GLU A 233 -17.37 26.06 6.08
N ASN A 234 -17.94 25.79 7.27
CA ASN A 234 -18.75 26.72 8.05
C ASN A 234 -18.31 26.71 9.52
N THR A 235 -18.50 27.81 10.20
CA THR A 235 -18.34 27.87 11.67
C THR A 235 -19.26 26.82 12.30
N PRO A 236 -18.74 25.95 13.21
CA PRO A 236 -19.55 24.95 13.89
C PRO A 236 -20.78 25.58 14.57
N THR A 237 -21.93 24.99 14.34
CA THR A 237 -23.17 25.44 15.03
C THR A 237 -23.22 24.90 16.45
N PRO A 238 -24.00 25.47 17.36
CA PRO A 238 -24.20 24.91 18.70
C PRO A 238 -24.66 23.43 18.67
N ALA A 239 -25.46 23.03 17.67
CA ALA A 239 -25.89 21.66 17.49
C ALA A 239 -24.73 20.72 17.09
N ASP A 240 -23.77 21.20 16.30
CA ASP A 240 -22.57 20.42 15.93
C ASP A 240 -21.68 20.20 17.15
N LEU A 241 -21.53 21.22 18.02
CA LEU A 241 -20.77 21.13 19.26
C LEU A 241 -21.41 20.16 20.26
N GLU A 242 -22.75 20.16 20.35
CA GLU A 242 -23.51 19.20 21.16
C GLU A 242 -23.30 17.75 20.65
N LEU A 243 -23.35 17.53 19.33
CA LEU A 243 -23.06 16.24 18.73
C LEU A 243 -21.65 15.73 19.01
N MET A 244 -20.69 16.64 19.14
CA MET A 244 -19.29 16.33 19.48
C MET A 244 -19.08 16.16 20.98
N ALA A 245 -20.07 16.50 21.82
CA ALA A 245 -19.98 16.60 23.27
C ALA A 245 -18.84 17.53 23.73
N VAL A 246 -18.66 18.67 23.02
CA VAL A 246 -17.65 19.71 23.33
C VAL A 246 -18.30 21.08 23.46
N THR A 247 -17.67 21.95 24.21
CA THR A 247 -18.09 23.33 24.34
C THR A 247 -17.41 24.23 23.29
N GLU A 248 -17.95 25.44 23.11
CA GLU A 248 -17.28 26.43 22.24
C GLU A 248 -15.89 26.80 22.79
N SER A 249 -15.72 26.82 24.11
CA SER A 249 -14.42 27.05 24.77
C SER A 249 -13.42 25.93 24.43
N ASP A 250 -13.85 24.67 24.42
CA ASP A 250 -13.00 23.54 24.04
C ASP A 250 -12.55 23.65 22.58
N MET A 251 -13.46 24.04 21.70
CA MET A 251 -13.15 24.25 20.28
C MET A 251 -12.11 25.36 20.09
N GLN A 252 -12.28 26.49 20.75
CA GLN A 252 -11.33 27.62 20.68
C GLN A 252 -9.96 27.21 21.24
N MET A 253 -9.94 26.46 22.32
CA MET A 253 -8.72 25.92 22.91
C MET A 253 -8.00 24.97 21.91
N TRP A 254 -8.71 24.06 21.24
CA TRP A 254 -8.14 23.15 20.28
C TRP A 254 -7.57 23.88 19.05
N LEU A 255 -8.28 24.86 18.51
CA LEU A 255 -7.79 25.67 17.39
C LEU A 255 -6.52 26.43 17.77
N SER A 256 -6.47 27.02 18.95
CA SER A 256 -5.28 27.68 19.50
C SER A 256 -4.10 26.71 19.65
N GLN A 257 -4.34 25.49 20.14
CA GLN A 257 -3.30 24.47 20.26
C GLN A 257 -2.75 24.03 18.91
N LEU A 258 -3.61 23.87 17.89
CA LEU A 258 -3.17 23.53 16.53
C LEU A 258 -2.29 24.63 15.93
N GLU A 259 -2.67 25.89 16.09
CA GLU A 259 -1.87 27.03 15.64
C GLU A 259 -0.51 27.07 16.33
N VAL A 260 -0.46 26.87 17.65
CA VAL A 260 0.79 26.79 18.42
C VAL A 260 1.68 25.66 17.89
N LYS A 261 1.12 24.45 17.65
CA LYS A 261 1.86 23.30 17.12
C LYS A 261 2.45 23.61 15.74
N LEU A 262 1.67 24.17 14.82
CA LEU A 262 2.15 24.53 13.48
C LEU A 262 3.26 25.58 13.54
N ASN A 263 3.09 26.62 14.38
CA ASN A 263 4.11 27.65 14.55
C ASN A 263 5.42 27.07 15.13
N ARG A 264 5.34 26.13 16.07
CA ARG A 264 6.53 25.47 16.65
C ARG A 264 7.29 24.66 15.63
N ILE A 265 6.61 23.82 14.81
CA ILE A 265 7.28 23.05 13.74
C ILE A 265 7.89 24.00 12.70
N GLN A 266 7.16 25.02 12.30
CA GLN A 266 7.63 26.01 11.34
C GLN A 266 8.87 26.78 11.85
N SER A 267 8.97 27.05 13.14
CA SER A 267 10.11 27.78 13.71
C SER A 267 11.45 27.08 13.52
N ALA A 268 11.45 25.75 13.32
CA ALA A 268 12.65 24.97 13.01
C ALA A 268 13.18 25.25 11.60
N PHE A 269 12.35 25.83 10.71
CA PHE A 269 12.72 26.12 9.34
C PHE A 269 12.59 27.62 9.05
N PRO A 270 13.70 28.37 8.97
CA PRO A 270 13.66 29.81 8.73
C PRO A 270 13.08 30.16 7.35
N ASN A 271 13.18 29.23 6.41
CA ASN A 271 12.61 29.40 5.06
C ASN A 271 11.12 29.06 5.07
N LYS A 272 10.27 30.06 4.83
CA LYS A 272 8.81 29.89 4.76
C LYS A 272 8.33 29.05 3.57
N ALA A 273 9.20 28.77 2.59
CA ALA A 273 8.88 27.93 1.45
C ALA A 273 8.85 26.44 1.80
N THR A 274 9.26 26.03 3.02
CA THR A 274 9.13 24.65 3.48
C THR A 274 7.67 24.31 3.73
N ARG A 275 7.17 23.27 3.06
CA ARG A 275 5.82 22.73 3.21
C ARG A 275 5.82 21.53 4.15
N TYR A 276 4.62 21.16 4.60
CA TYR A 276 4.47 20.06 5.57
C TYR A 276 3.34 19.13 5.14
N LEU A 277 3.61 17.82 5.22
CA LEU A 277 2.61 16.75 5.08
C LEU A 277 2.56 16.00 6.42
N LEU A 278 1.48 16.19 7.16
CA LEU A 278 1.36 15.78 8.56
C LEU A 278 0.21 14.78 8.73
N GLY A 279 0.50 13.57 9.22
CA GLY A 279 -0.54 12.60 9.55
C GLY A 279 -1.36 13.04 10.76
N THR A 280 -2.67 13.19 10.60
CA THR A 280 -3.57 13.70 11.66
C THR A 280 -4.96 13.08 11.56
N ASP A 281 -5.71 13.18 12.66
CA ASP A 281 -7.15 12.91 12.65
C ASP A 281 -7.90 14.20 12.28
N THR A 282 -8.91 14.10 11.43
CA THR A 282 -9.76 15.22 11.04
C THR A 282 -11.20 14.96 11.43
N VAL A 283 -11.84 15.95 12.04
CA VAL A 283 -13.28 15.98 12.28
C VAL A 283 -13.93 16.78 11.17
N LYS A 284 -14.81 16.14 10.39
CA LYS A 284 -15.60 16.75 9.33
C LYS A 284 -16.99 17.04 9.85
N LEU A 285 -17.32 18.32 9.89
CA LEU A 285 -18.64 18.79 10.32
C LEU A 285 -19.57 18.92 9.13
N ARG A 286 -20.73 18.31 9.21
CA ARG A 286 -21.84 18.43 8.26
C ARG A 286 -23.13 18.66 9.04
N PRO A 287 -24.15 19.31 8.47
CA PRO A 287 -25.42 19.53 9.16
C PRO A 287 -25.97 18.23 9.77
N GLY A 288 -26.06 18.17 11.09
CA GLY A 288 -26.59 17.02 11.85
C GLY A 288 -25.69 15.77 11.84
N LYS A 289 -24.42 15.86 11.37
CA LYS A 289 -23.52 14.71 11.33
C LYS A 289 -22.06 15.12 11.56
N VAL A 290 -21.40 14.41 12.45
CA VAL A 290 -19.96 14.52 12.70
C VAL A 290 -19.28 13.29 12.11
N GLY A 291 -18.33 13.49 11.20
CA GLY A 291 -17.48 12.44 10.62
C GLY A 291 -16.06 12.51 11.17
N LYS A 292 -15.44 11.36 11.39
CA LYS A 292 -14.02 11.27 11.75
C LYS A 292 -13.25 10.67 10.59
N LEU A 293 -12.17 11.32 10.15
CA LEU A 293 -11.33 10.94 9.03
C LEU A 293 -9.89 10.75 9.50
N ASN A 294 -9.20 9.77 8.93
CA ASN A 294 -7.76 9.63 8.98
C ASN A 294 -7.16 10.39 7.80
N THR A 295 -6.30 11.37 8.04
CA THR A 295 -5.89 12.35 7.02
C THR A 295 -4.40 12.63 7.00
N ALA A 296 -3.92 13.00 5.82
CA ALA A 296 -2.64 13.65 5.60
C ALA A 296 -2.89 15.13 5.30
N LEU A 297 -2.55 15.98 6.28
CA LEU A 297 -2.72 17.41 6.26
C LEU A 297 -1.60 18.05 5.45
N TRP A 298 -1.94 18.85 4.45
CA TRP A 298 -0.99 19.68 3.71
C TRP A 298 -1.01 21.11 4.27
N PHE A 299 0.13 21.56 4.77
CA PHE A 299 0.29 22.90 5.30
C PHE A 299 1.37 23.68 4.53
N ASP A 300 0.99 24.86 4.01
CA ASP A 300 1.87 25.79 3.31
C ASP A 300 1.98 27.09 4.13
N PRO A 301 3.13 27.36 4.77
CA PRO A 301 3.30 28.55 5.61
C PRO A 301 3.32 29.88 4.85
N GLU A 302 3.64 29.89 3.55
CA GLU A 302 3.64 31.13 2.75
C GLU A 302 2.25 31.73 2.64
N ASN A 303 1.24 30.87 2.50
CA ASN A 303 -0.14 31.30 2.38
C ASN A 303 -0.84 31.43 3.73
N ARG A 304 -0.20 31.02 4.85
CA ARG A 304 -0.79 30.92 6.20
C ARG A 304 -2.16 30.21 6.22
N ALA A 305 -2.53 29.65 5.11
CA ALA A 305 -3.75 28.88 4.95
C ALA A 305 -3.37 27.42 4.82
N MET A 306 -4.19 26.57 5.39
CA MET A 306 -4.14 25.18 5.05
C MET A 306 -4.59 25.00 3.62
N CYS A 307 -3.73 24.34 2.84
CA CYS A 307 -4.06 24.05 1.45
C CYS A 307 -5.01 22.85 1.30
N GLY A 308 -5.30 22.13 2.37
CA GLY A 308 -6.23 21.00 2.38
C GLY A 308 -5.68 19.73 3.03
N TYR A 309 -6.38 18.64 2.82
CA TYR A 309 -5.97 17.34 3.31
C TYR A 309 -6.32 16.23 2.30
N TYR A 310 -5.58 15.14 2.36
CA TYR A 310 -5.99 13.87 1.78
C TYR A 310 -6.62 13.02 2.88
N ALA A 311 -7.82 12.49 2.65
CA ALA A 311 -8.46 11.55 3.57
C ALA A 311 -8.30 10.12 3.05
N LYS A 312 -7.94 9.20 3.95
CA LYS A 312 -7.77 7.78 3.65
C LYS A 312 -9.01 7.20 3.00
N GLN A 313 -8.85 6.64 1.79
CA GLN A 313 -9.97 6.12 1.01
C GLN A 313 -10.26 4.65 1.35
N HIS A 314 -9.22 3.89 1.70
CA HIS A 314 -9.36 2.48 2.03
C HIS A 314 -9.11 2.25 3.52
N LEU A 315 -10.20 2.10 4.27
CA LEU A 315 -10.17 1.89 5.71
C LEU A 315 -9.87 0.43 6.07
N VAL A 316 -9.12 0.24 7.15
CA VAL A 316 -8.78 -1.09 7.68
C VAL A 316 -9.93 -1.62 8.53
N MET A 317 -10.47 -2.77 8.12
CA MET A 317 -11.52 -3.46 8.86
C MET A 317 -11.06 -3.84 10.27
N PHE A 318 -11.91 -3.62 11.27
CA PHE A 318 -11.63 -3.82 12.71
C PHE A 318 -10.51 -2.95 13.29
N GLY A 319 -9.91 -2.07 12.50
CA GLY A 319 -8.98 -1.04 12.96
C GLY A 319 -9.61 0.35 12.92
N GLU A 320 -10.24 0.68 11.79
CA GLU A 320 -10.81 2.01 11.53
C GLU A 320 -12.34 1.98 11.36
N TYR A 321 -12.89 0.82 11.03
CA TYR A 321 -14.35 0.61 10.99
C TYR A 321 -14.72 -0.83 11.33
N ILE A 322 -15.96 -1.03 11.77
CA ILE A 322 -16.52 -2.35 12.04
C ILE A 322 -17.63 -2.61 11.02
N PRO A 323 -17.54 -3.71 10.22
CA PRO A 323 -18.60 -4.07 9.29
C PRO A 323 -19.95 -4.23 10.00
N LEU A 324 -21.03 -3.76 9.36
CA LEU A 324 -22.39 -3.83 9.89
C LEU A 324 -22.61 -3.08 11.24
N ALA A 325 -21.65 -2.28 11.68
CA ALA A 325 -21.75 -1.54 12.94
C ALA A 325 -22.98 -0.60 12.99
N SER A 326 -23.36 -0.02 11.84
CA SER A 326 -24.59 0.77 11.71
C SER A 326 -25.85 -0.03 12.00
N SER A 327 -25.84 -1.35 11.73
CA SER A 327 -26.95 -2.26 12.02
C SER A 327 -26.96 -2.79 13.46
N PHE A 328 -25.81 -2.71 14.15
CA PHE A 328 -25.63 -3.21 15.52
C PHE A 328 -24.93 -2.19 16.44
N PRO A 329 -25.58 -1.07 16.80
CA PRO A 329 -24.97 -0.01 17.63
C PRO A 329 -24.46 -0.49 19.00
N ALA A 330 -25.07 -1.57 19.54
CA ALA A 330 -24.63 -2.16 20.80
C ALA A 330 -23.23 -2.78 20.70
N LEU A 331 -22.85 -3.29 19.52
CA LEU A 331 -21.52 -3.85 19.26
C LEU A 331 -20.43 -2.76 19.29
N LEU A 332 -20.71 -1.59 18.73
CA LEU A 332 -19.79 -0.43 18.78
C LEU A 332 -19.52 0.00 20.22
N ARG A 333 -20.58 0.08 21.04
CA ARG A 333 -20.44 0.45 22.46
C ARG A 333 -19.66 -0.57 23.26
N LEU A 334 -19.82 -1.87 22.94
CA LEU A 334 -19.09 -2.96 23.60
C LEU A 334 -17.60 -2.95 23.27
N ILE A 335 -17.24 -2.62 22.02
CA ILE A 335 -15.86 -2.65 21.54
C ILE A 335 -15.13 -1.32 21.86
N GLY A 336 -15.86 -0.24 22.15
CA GLY A 336 -15.29 1.08 22.45
C GLY A 336 -14.60 1.76 21.29
N MET A 337 -14.79 1.28 20.05
CA MET A 337 -14.17 1.83 18.85
C MET A 337 -15.13 2.75 18.10
N GLY A 338 -14.67 3.94 17.75
CA GLY A 338 -15.34 4.81 16.80
C GLY A 338 -15.22 4.26 15.36
N THR A 339 -16.16 4.62 14.49
CA THR A 339 -16.04 4.35 13.06
C THR A 339 -15.48 5.60 12.35
N MET A 340 -14.44 5.42 11.54
CA MET A 340 -13.96 6.46 10.62
C MET A 340 -14.77 6.44 9.33
N GLU A 341 -14.77 7.56 8.63
CA GLU A 341 -15.32 7.67 7.27
C GLU A 341 -14.20 7.60 6.24
N ALA A 342 -14.50 7.00 5.08
CA ALA A 342 -13.55 6.93 3.98
C ALA A 342 -13.51 8.25 3.20
N GLY A 343 -12.31 8.61 2.71
CA GLY A 343 -12.13 9.71 1.77
C GLY A 343 -12.72 9.40 0.39
N GLU A 344 -12.98 10.45 -0.40
CA GLU A 344 -13.70 10.31 -1.67
C GLU A 344 -12.77 10.29 -2.90
N LYS A 345 -11.66 11.02 -2.86
CA LYS A 345 -10.82 11.28 -4.04
C LYS A 345 -9.32 11.40 -3.70
N PRO A 346 -8.44 11.03 -4.64
CA PRO A 346 -7.02 11.32 -4.52
C PRO A 346 -6.78 12.84 -4.62
N VAL A 347 -5.67 13.28 -4.02
CA VAL A 347 -5.24 14.68 -4.04
C VAL A 347 -3.80 14.74 -4.55
N ALA A 348 -3.51 15.71 -5.42
CA ALA A 348 -2.16 16.06 -5.82
C ALA A 348 -1.73 17.34 -5.12
N TRP A 349 -0.56 17.31 -4.50
CA TRP A 349 0.08 18.46 -3.88
C TRP A 349 1.24 18.93 -4.75
N GLN A 350 1.51 20.22 -4.73
CA GLN A 350 2.59 20.79 -5.52
C GLN A 350 3.66 21.44 -4.62
N LEU A 351 4.92 21.08 -4.84
CA LEU A 351 6.06 21.71 -4.21
C LEU A 351 6.36 23.07 -4.86
N ALA A 352 7.18 23.90 -4.20
CA ALA A 352 7.67 25.15 -4.76
C ALA A 352 8.49 24.93 -6.06
N SER A 353 9.12 23.77 -6.21
CA SER A 353 9.84 23.35 -7.43
C SER A 353 8.92 23.14 -8.64
N GLY A 354 7.61 23.09 -8.45
CA GLY A 354 6.61 22.67 -9.44
C GLY A 354 6.33 21.18 -9.45
N ALA A 355 7.15 20.36 -8.80
CA ALA A 355 6.95 18.92 -8.72
C ALA A 355 5.66 18.58 -7.94
N THR A 356 4.96 17.54 -8.40
CA THR A 356 3.69 17.10 -7.83
C THR A 356 3.85 15.77 -7.09
N LEU A 357 3.10 15.59 -6.01
CA LEU A 357 3.07 14.34 -5.27
C LEU A 357 1.63 13.88 -5.03
N SER A 358 1.44 12.56 -4.94
CA SER A 358 0.21 11.92 -4.49
C SER A 358 0.47 11.22 -3.17
N THR A 359 -0.49 11.34 -2.25
CA THR A 359 -0.39 10.77 -0.91
C THR A 359 -1.27 9.53 -0.78
N SER A 360 -0.79 8.53 -0.05
CA SER A 360 -1.55 7.40 0.47
C SER A 360 -1.28 7.24 1.97
N ILE A 361 -2.18 6.56 2.69
CA ILE A 361 -2.07 6.38 4.14
C ILE A 361 -2.05 4.89 4.46
N CYS A 362 -0.96 4.44 5.09
CA CYS A 362 -0.82 3.10 5.69
C CYS A 362 -1.17 1.98 4.68
N PHE A 363 -2.12 1.11 4.99
CA PHE A 363 -2.52 -0.07 4.22
C PHE A 363 -2.94 0.21 2.75
N GLU A 364 -3.11 1.46 2.35
CA GLU A 364 -3.50 1.79 0.97
C GLU A 364 -2.46 1.37 -0.07
N ASP A 365 -1.18 1.39 0.26
CA ASP A 365 -0.11 0.94 -0.65
C ASP A 365 -0.07 -0.59 -0.83
N VAL A 366 -0.75 -1.33 0.05
CA VAL A 366 -0.95 -2.78 -0.08
C VAL A 366 -1.87 -3.12 -1.27
N LEU A 367 -2.63 -2.15 -1.77
CA LEU A 367 -3.63 -2.34 -2.83
C LEU A 367 -3.13 -1.76 -4.16
N PRO A 368 -2.54 -2.56 -5.06
CA PRO A 368 -1.94 -2.05 -6.30
C PRO A 368 -2.92 -1.26 -7.16
N HIS A 369 -4.19 -1.69 -7.21
CA HIS A 369 -5.25 -1.04 -7.99
C HIS A 369 -5.64 0.34 -7.41
N LEU A 370 -5.48 0.55 -6.10
CA LEU A 370 -5.80 1.84 -5.46
C LEU A 370 -4.75 2.89 -5.84
N ILE A 371 -3.47 2.57 -5.68
CA ILE A 371 -2.38 3.49 -6.05
C ILE A 371 -2.40 3.80 -7.55
N GLN A 372 -2.59 2.78 -8.39
CA GLN A 372 -2.76 2.96 -9.84
C GLN A 372 -3.95 3.88 -10.17
N SER A 373 -5.08 3.70 -9.48
CA SER A 373 -6.27 4.55 -9.64
C SER A 373 -5.99 6.01 -9.23
N HIS A 374 -5.22 6.24 -8.15
CA HIS A 374 -4.81 7.59 -7.75
C HIS A 374 -4.01 8.27 -8.86
N VAL A 375 -2.95 7.60 -9.34
CA VAL A 375 -2.10 8.11 -10.42
C VAL A 375 -2.92 8.38 -11.68
N SER A 376 -3.76 7.43 -12.10
CA SER A 376 -4.58 7.57 -13.31
C SER A 376 -5.59 8.71 -13.23
N LYS A 377 -6.31 8.83 -12.11
CA LYS A 377 -7.30 9.91 -11.90
C LYS A 377 -6.63 11.28 -11.88
N LEU A 378 -5.51 11.41 -11.16
CA LEU A 378 -4.78 12.68 -11.11
C LEU A 378 -4.18 13.04 -12.47
N THR A 379 -3.66 12.06 -13.21
CA THR A 379 -3.16 12.28 -14.58
C THR A 379 -4.28 12.74 -15.52
N ALA A 380 -5.47 12.14 -15.42
CA ALA A 380 -6.63 12.57 -16.20
C ALA A 380 -7.09 14.00 -15.88
N MET A 381 -6.80 14.48 -14.66
CA MET A 381 -7.06 15.87 -14.25
C MET A 381 -5.92 16.84 -14.63
N GLY A 382 -4.90 16.40 -15.37
CA GLY A 382 -3.71 17.20 -15.69
C GLY A 382 -2.76 17.44 -14.52
N LYS A 383 -2.88 16.64 -13.43
CA LYS A 383 -2.08 16.73 -12.20
C LYS A 383 -1.32 15.43 -11.95
N SER A 384 -0.68 14.89 -12.99
CA SER A 384 0.09 13.65 -12.88
C SER A 384 1.13 13.77 -11.76
N PRO A 385 1.15 12.90 -10.76
CA PRO A 385 2.15 12.98 -9.69
C PRO A 385 3.53 12.57 -10.22
N ASP A 386 4.55 13.31 -9.82
CA ASP A 386 5.96 13.00 -10.12
C ASP A 386 6.53 12.01 -9.11
N MET A 387 5.98 11.98 -7.88
CA MET A 387 6.35 11.07 -6.81
C MET A 387 5.13 10.63 -5.99
N LEU A 388 5.28 9.53 -5.27
CA LEU A 388 4.31 8.99 -4.33
C LEU A 388 4.82 9.13 -2.91
N VAL A 389 3.94 9.43 -1.97
CA VAL A 389 4.27 9.51 -0.54
C VAL A 389 3.27 8.68 0.25
N ASN A 390 3.76 7.70 1.01
CA ASN A 390 2.96 6.97 1.99
C ASN A 390 3.33 7.42 3.40
N ILE A 391 2.34 7.74 4.20
CA ILE A 391 2.49 7.97 5.64
C ILE A 391 1.84 6.84 6.40
N THR A 392 2.56 6.23 7.36
CA THR A 392 2.05 5.05 8.05
C THR A 392 2.40 5.03 9.54
N ASN A 393 1.54 4.42 10.34
CA ASN A 393 1.80 4.17 11.75
C ASN A 393 1.89 2.65 11.99
N ASP A 394 3.10 2.12 11.90
CA ASP A 394 3.39 0.69 12.09
C ASP A 394 3.59 0.31 13.57
N GLY A 395 3.44 1.27 14.49
CA GLY A 395 3.57 1.07 15.93
C GLY A 395 2.68 -0.03 16.50
N TRP A 396 1.56 -0.31 15.85
CA TRP A 396 0.64 -1.39 16.15
C TRP A 396 1.28 -2.79 16.10
N PHE A 397 2.28 -3.00 15.24
CA PHE A 397 2.84 -4.30 14.91
C PHE A 397 4.15 -4.63 15.63
N ARG A 398 4.63 -3.75 16.53
CA ARG A 398 5.73 -3.96 17.46
C ARG A 398 6.96 -4.67 16.86
N GLY A 399 7.45 -4.21 15.72
CA GLY A 399 8.67 -4.73 15.09
C GLY A 399 8.53 -6.12 14.44
N SER A 400 7.31 -6.62 14.21
CA SER A 400 7.07 -7.88 13.52
C SER A 400 7.43 -7.80 12.03
N SER A 401 7.39 -8.96 11.33
CA SER A 401 7.62 -9.04 9.87
C SER A 401 6.57 -8.31 9.02
N ILE A 402 5.48 -7.83 9.60
CA ILE A 402 4.49 -7.00 8.88
C ILE A 402 5.13 -5.71 8.37
N LEU A 403 6.10 -5.15 9.11
CA LEU A 403 6.83 -3.96 8.71
C LEU A 403 7.63 -4.19 7.41
N ASP A 404 8.25 -5.37 7.28
CA ASP A 404 8.95 -5.75 6.04
C ASP A 404 7.96 -5.96 4.89
N HIS A 405 6.77 -6.50 5.17
CA HIS A 405 5.72 -6.64 4.15
C HIS A 405 5.21 -5.28 3.68
N HIS A 406 5.12 -4.29 4.56
CA HIS A 406 4.74 -2.93 4.21
C HIS A 406 5.77 -2.28 3.28
N LEU A 407 7.06 -2.32 3.64
CA LEU A 407 8.13 -1.86 2.74
C LEU A 407 8.07 -2.55 1.37
N ASN A 408 7.80 -3.85 1.35
CA ASN A 408 7.70 -4.63 0.10
C ASN A 408 6.55 -4.15 -0.81
N ASN A 409 5.42 -3.74 -0.24
CA ASN A 409 4.32 -3.14 -1.02
C ASN A 409 4.76 -1.80 -1.63
N ALA A 410 5.41 -0.94 -0.85
CA ALA A 410 5.92 0.35 -1.32
C ALA A 410 6.94 0.18 -2.47
N ILE A 411 7.82 -0.84 -2.40
CA ILE A 411 8.76 -1.16 -3.49
C ILE A 411 8.00 -1.51 -4.79
N LEU A 412 6.99 -2.37 -4.69
CA LEU A 412 6.19 -2.74 -5.87
C LEU A 412 5.38 -1.55 -6.39
N ALA A 413 4.79 -0.74 -5.51
CA ALA A 413 4.05 0.46 -5.90
C ALA A 413 4.93 1.46 -6.69
N ALA A 414 6.21 1.63 -6.30
CA ALA A 414 7.16 2.45 -7.04
C ALA A 414 7.39 1.93 -8.47
N VAL A 415 7.64 0.63 -8.63
CA VAL A 415 7.89 -0.01 -9.92
C VAL A 415 6.64 0.00 -10.81
N GLU A 416 5.51 -0.36 -10.26
CA GLU A 416 4.22 -0.40 -10.95
C GLU A 416 3.86 0.95 -11.55
N ASN A 417 4.10 2.00 -10.80
CA ASN A 417 3.73 3.36 -11.22
C ASN A 417 4.89 4.13 -11.87
N ARG A 418 6.09 3.56 -11.95
CA ARG A 418 7.29 4.24 -12.48
C ARG A 418 7.49 5.62 -11.84
N ARG A 419 7.43 5.65 -10.51
CA ARG A 419 7.60 6.86 -9.70
C ARG A 419 8.39 6.56 -8.44
N PRO A 420 9.26 7.48 -7.99
CA PRO A 420 9.86 7.32 -6.68
C PRO A 420 8.75 7.30 -5.61
N MET A 421 8.94 6.42 -4.63
CA MET A 421 8.06 6.25 -3.47
C MET A 421 8.80 6.62 -2.20
N LEU A 422 8.22 7.52 -1.42
CA LEU A 422 8.72 7.95 -0.11
C LEU A 422 7.77 7.39 0.96
N VAL A 423 8.34 6.75 1.97
CA VAL A 423 7.58 6.20 3.10
C VAL A 423 8.04 6.90 4.37
N ALA A 424 7.12 7.55 5.08
CA ALA A 424 7.34 8.05 6.44
C ALA A 424 6.56 7.18 7.42
N ALA A 425 7.28 6.44 8.27
CA ALA A 425 6.70 5.45 9.16
C ALA A 425 6.99 5.78 10.63
N ASN A 426 5.98 5.64 11.51
CA ASN A 426 6.23 5.55 12.94
C ASN A 426 6.58 4.10 13.29
N LEU A 427 7.71 3.89 13.98
CA LEU A 427 8.23 2.59 14.42
C LEU A 427 8.50 1.59 13.29
N GLY A 428 8.00 1.85 12.08
CA GLY A 428 8.15 1.04 10.88
C GLY A 428 9.50 1.23 10.18
N ILE A 429 9.49 1.11 8.87
CA ILE A 429 10.66 1.30 8.01
C ILE A 429 10.39 2.49 7.10
N SER A 430 10.86 3.67 7.48
CA SER A 430 10.87 4.80 6.55
C SER A 430 11.87 4.53 5.43
N ALA A 431 11.49 4.89 4.20
CA ALA A 431 12.31 4.59 3.04
C ALA A 431 12.15 5.63 1.92
N TRP A 432 13.22 5.78 1.15
CA TRP A 432 13.24 6.42 -0.15
C TRP A 432 13.54 5.35 -1.21
N ILE A 433 12.60 5.12 -2.11
CA ILE A 433 12.61 4.08 -3.13
C ILE A 433 12.55 4.77 -4.49
N ASP A 434 13.41 4.38 -5.43
CA ASP A 434 13.37 4.91 -6.81
C ASP A 434 12.30 4.21 -7.67
N GLY A 435 12.04 4.72 -8.88
CA GLY A 435 11.05 4.14 -9.80
C GLY A 435 11.41 2.75 -10.35
N ASN A 436 12.60 2.22 -10.05
CA ASN A 436 13.00 0.83 -10.33
C ASN A 436 12.76 -0.11 -9.13
N GLY A 437 12.29 0.43 -7.99
CA GLY A 437 12.10 -0.32 -6.76
C GLY A 437 13.39 -0.51 -5.95
N ARG A 438 14.46 0.22 -6.26
CA ARG A 438 15.69 0.20 -5.47
C ARG A 438 15.49 1.07 -4.24
N VAL A 439 15.72 0.51 -3.06
CA VAL A 439 15.76 1.26 -1.81
C VAL A 439 17.04 2.08 -1.77
N VAL A 440 16.93 3.39 -1.98
CA VAL A 440 18.05 4.33 -2.00
C VAL A 440 18.52 4.61 -0.58
N ARG A 441 17.57 4.83 0.34
CA ARG A 441 17.82 4.97 1.78
C ARG A 441 16.65 4.38 2.56
N SER A 442 16.94 3.81 3.73
CA SER A 442 15.95 3.39 4.70
C SER A 442 16.45 3.57 6.12
N LEU A 443 15.54 3.75 7.06
CA LEU A 443 15.83 3.68 8.50
C LEU A 443 15.44 2.28 9.01
N PRO A 444 16.22 1.74 9.93
CA PRO A 444 15.81 0.51 10.61
C PRO A 444 14.48 0.71 11.35
N ARG A 445 13.67 -0.35 11.41
CA ARG A 445 12.48 -0.35 12.27
C ARG A 445 12.84 -0.16 13.73
N MET A 446 11.94 0.39 14.53
CA MET A 446 12.10 0.60 15.98
C MET A 446 13.31 1.50 16.33
N GLN A 447 13.64 2.44 15.45
CA GLN A 447 14.69 3.43 15.70
C GLN A 447 14.18 4.82 15.28
N ALA A 448 14.42 5.81 16.11
CA ALA A 448 14.18 7.20 15.75
C ALA A 448 15.25 7.71 14.78
N GLY A 449 14.85 8.57 13.85
CA GLY A 449 15.76 9.18 12.89
C GLY A 449 15.04 9.89 11.76
N TRP A 450 15.80 10.31 10.75
CA TRP A 450 15.25 10.95 9.56
C TRP A 450 15.97 10.53 8.28
N ILE A 451 15.27 10.68 7.16
CA ILE A 451 15.85 10.55 5.82
C ILE A 451 15.73 11.88 5.11
N LEU A 452 16.86 12.40 4.62
CA LEU A 452 16.85 13.47 3.65
C LEU A 452 16.85 12.83 2.26
N ALA A 453 15.72 12.92 1.58
CA ALA A 453 15.48 12.36 0.25
C ALA A 453 15.52 13.46 -0.81
N GLU A 454 16.22 13.18 -1.92
CA GLU A 454 16.27 14.04 -3.12
C GLU A 454 15.82 13.19 -4.32
N PRO A 455 14.51 12.85 -4.40
CA PRO A 455 14.01 11.92 -5.41
C PRO A 455 14.15 12.50 -6.82
N ILE A 456 14.55 11.63 -7.75
CA ILE A 456 14.71 11.96 -9.17
C ILE A 456 13.42 11.58 -9.91
N PRO A 457 12.90 12.44 -10.83
CA PRO A 457 11.73 12.10 -11.60
C PRO A 457 11.97 10.86 -12.47
N ASP A 458 11.00 9.98 -12.54
CA ASP A 458 10.99 8.86 -13.46
C ASP A 458 9.97 9.16 -14.59
N GLY A 459 10.45 9.57 -15.75
CA GLY A 459 9.59 9.93 -16.89
C GLY A 459 9.19 8.75 -17.77
N ARG A 460 9.53 7.50 -17.38
CA ARG A 460 9.22 6.32 -18.18
C ARG A 460 7.74 5.95 -18.07
N TRP A 461 7.22 5.43 -19.17
CA TRP A 461 5.87 4.91 -19.21
C TRP A 461 5.85 3.41 -18.84
N GLY A 462 4.84 3.01 -18.11
CA GLY A 462 4.55 1.61 -17.80
C GLY A 462 3.14 1.24 -18.28
N LEU A 463 2.99 0.06 -18.87
CA LEU A 463 1.68 -0.41 -19.35
C LEU A 463 0.66 -0.51 -18.21
N TRP A 464 1.10 -0.90 -17.01
CA TRP A 464 0.27 -0.98 -15.81
C TRP A 464 -0.48 0.32 -15.51
N GLN A 465 0.14 1.48 -15.72
CA GLN A 465 -0.51 2.77 -15.49
C GLN A 465 -1.74 2.97 -16.38
N SER A 466 -1.72 2.41 -17.58
CA SER A 466 -2.81 2.55 -18.56
C SER A 466 -3.90 1.50 -18.42
N ILE A 467 -3.50 0.23 -18.21
CA ILE A 467 -4.45 -0.89 -18.21
C ILE A 467 -4.82 -1.39 -16.80
N GLY A 468 -4.02 -1.01 -15.77
CA GLY A 468 -4.26 -1.49 -14.41
C GLY A 468 -4.33 -3.01 -14.33
N ASP A 469 -5.25 -3.50 -13.52
CA ASP A 469 -5.43 -4.92 -13.27
C ASP A 469 -6.36 -5.66 -14.25
N TRP A 470 -6.70 -5.02 -15.38
CA TRP A 470 -7.54 -5.65 -16.41
C TRP A 470 -7.04 -7.02 -16.89
N PRO A 471 -5.72 -7.24 -17.11
CA PRO A 471 -5.21 -8.57 -17.43
C PRO A 471 -5.49 -9.61 -16.35
N ALA A 472 -5.31 -9.23 -15.07
CA ALA A 472 -5.62 -10.11 -13.95
C ALA A 472 -7.11 -10.39 -13.82
N ARG A 473 -7.99 -9.40 -14.08
CA ARG A 473 -9.45 -9.58 -14.13
C ARG A 473 -9.86 -10.57 -15.22
N PHE A 474 -9.24 -10.48 -16.39
CA PHE A 474 -9.48 -11.44 -17.45
C PHE A 474 -9.08 -12.86 -17.02
N LEU A 475 -7.90 -13.03 -16.41
CA LEU A 475 -7.44 -14.32 -15.91
C LEU A 475 -8.35 -14.86 -14.78
N ALA A 476 -8.83 -14.01 -13.88
CA ALA A 476 -9.76 -14.38 -12.83
C ALA A 476 -11.10 -14.87 -13.43
N LEU A 477 -11.68 -14.11 -14.36
CA LEU A 477 -12.89 -14.50 -15.05
C LEU A 477 -12.70 -15.84 -15.77
N PHE A 478 -11.64 -15.97 -16.56
CA PHE A 478 -11.33 -17.19 -17.30
C PHE A 478 -11.19 -18.41 -16.38
N SER A 479 -10.56 -18.24 -15.21
CA SER A 479 -10.40 -19.33 -14.24
C SER A 479 -11.72 -19.73 -13.54
N CYS A 480 -12.71 -18.83 -13.47
CA CYS A 480 -14.04 -19.13 -12.94
C CYS A 480 -14.99 -19.81 -13.94
N LEU A 481 -14.79 -19.64 -15.26
CA LEU A 481 -15.69 -20.16 -16.28
C LEU A 481 -15.97 -21.67 -16.18
N PRO A 482 -14.99 -22.57 -15.89
CA PRO A 482 -15.27 -24.00 -15.75
C PRO A 482 -16.28 -24.33 -14.65
N PHE A 483 -16.25 -23.55 -13.55
CA PHE A 483 -17.20 -23.73 -12.44
C PHE A 483 -18.61 -23.29 -12.82
N VAL A 484 -18.71 -22.11 -13.45
CA VAL A 484 -19.99 -21.59 -13.94
C VAL A 484 -20.63 -22.57 -14.92
N PHE A 485 -19.83 -23.12 -15.86
CA PHE A 485 -20.30 -24.10 -16.83
C PHE A 485 -20.69 -25.43 -16.19
N ALA A 486 -19.94 -25.90 -15.19
CA ALA A 486 -20.28 -27.12 -14.47
C ALA A 486 -21.59 -26.96 -13.65
N LEU A 487 -21.82 -25.80 -13.04
CA LEU A 487 -23.06 -25.46 -12.35
C LEU A 487 -24.23 -25.42 -13.35
N PHE A 488 -24.07 -24.71 -14.47
CA PHE A 488 -25.10 -24.60 -15.51
C PHE A 488 -25.52 -25.99 -16.03
N ARG A 489 -24.58 -26.88 -16.35
CA ARG A 489 -24.86 -28.25 -16.75
C ARG A 489 -25.69 -29.02 -15.70
N ARG A 490 -25.40 -28.85 -14.40
CA ARG A 490 -26.15 -29.51 -13.34
C ARG A 490 -27.59 -29.04 -13.25
N PHE A 491 -27.85 -27.75 -13.55
CA PHE A 491 -29.23 -27.22 -13.57
C PHE A 491 -29.99 -27.63 -14.81
N VAL A 492 -29.35 -27.57 -16.00
CA VAL A 492 -30.02 -27.92 -17.28
C VAL A 492 -30.27 -29.43 -17.42
N VAL A 493 -29.44 -30.30 -16.85
CA VAL A 493 -29.61 -31.76 -16.90
C VAL A 493 -30.61 -32.26 -15.83
N ARG A 494 -30.97 -31.41 -14.84
CA ARG A 494 -31.98 -31.73 -13.81
C ARG A 494 -33.35 -31.12 -14.11
N ALA A 495 -33.48 -30.23 -15.05
CA ALA A 495 -34.74 -29.73 -15.63
C ALA A 495 -35.12 -30.54 -16.86
#